data_66b8b410496c1144722fb8381f3850ea
#
_entry.id   66b8b410496c1144722fb8381f3850ea
#
_cell.length_a   1.000
_cell.length_b   1.000
_cell.length_c   1.000
_cell.angle_alpha   90.00
_cell.angle_beta   90.00
_cell.angle_gamma   90.00
#
_symmetry.space_group_name_H-M   'P 1'
#
loop_
_entity.id
_entity.type
_entity.pdbx_description
1 polymer ?
#
loop_
_entity_poly.entity_id
_entity_poly.type
_entity_poly.pdbx_seq_one_letter_code
_entity_poly.pdbx_strand_id
1 'polypeptide(L)'
;MKRYMICSLLFLTTFVFAQNKMNTRKGKIVFEASIPSFEEIRATNENVSCVLLTKTGEISSVALIKNFRFKLSLMEEHFNTNYMESNDYPKATFKGYIQGFNLNIIGSSTKKFELNGELEIRGKTKPIHTDAFLRKIEDCLEIIAEFKINTDDFDIVIPEIINSKISKNVTVYTEFLVK
;
A
#
# COMPACT_ATOMS: atom_id res chain seq x y z
N MET A 1 -57.99 29.28 -31.98
CA MET A 1 -57.50 28.37 -30.92
C MET A 1 -55.98 28.26 -31.03
N LYS A 2 -55.24 28.95 -30.13
CA LYS A 2 -53.77 28.94 -30.12
C LYS A 2 -53.32 27.87 -29.12
N ARG A 3 -52.66 26.81 -29.61
CA ARG A 3 -52.07 25.75 -28.78
C ARG A 3 -50.71 26.23 -28.28
N TYR A 4 -50.58 26.52 -26.98
CA TYR A 4 -49.29 26.81 -26.33
C TYR A 4 -48.60 25.48 -26.04
N MET A 5 -47.49 25.21 -26.75
CA MET A 5 -46.63 24.07 -26.52
C MET A 5 -45.63 24.47 -25.43
N ILE A 6 -45.85 24.01 -24.19
CA ILE A 6 -44.97 24.23 -23.07
C ILE A 6 -43.85 23.21 -23.20
N CYS A 7 -42.65 23.64 -23.64
CA CYS A 7 -41.41 22.88 -23.56
C CYS A 7 -40.96 22.89 -22.08
N SER A 8 -41.25 21.82 -21.37
CA SER A 8 -40.67 21.56 -20.05
C SER A 8 -39.20 21.18 -20.22
N LEU A 9 -38.32 22.15 -20.00
CA LEU A 9 -36.86 21.93 -19.97
C LEU A 9 -36.51 21.22 -18.68
N LEU A 10 -36.38 19.88 -18.71
CA LEU A 10 -35.93 19.07 -17.60
C LEU A 10 -34.43 19.35 -17.38
N PHE A 11 -34.14 20.20 -16.39
CA PHE A 11 -32.79 20.42 -15.88
C PHE A 11 -32.33 19.15 -15.16
N LEU A 12 -31.63 18.26 -15.88
CA LEU A 12 -30.91 17.13 -15.27
C LEU A 12 -29.70 17.71 -14.52
N THR A 13 -29.87 18.02 -13.24
CA THR A 13 -28.74 18.32 -12.35
C THR A 13 -27.99 17.02 -12.10
N THR A 14 -26.92 16.78 -12.86
CA THR A 14 -25.93 15.76 -12.55
C THR A 14 -25.21 16.18 -11.27
N PHE A 15 -25.54 15.53 -10.14
CA PHE A 15 -24.72 15.63 -8.94
C PHE A 15 -23.36 15.02 -9.26
N VAL A 16 -22.40 15.85 -9.57
CA VAL A 16 -20.98 15.46 -9.59
C VAL A 16 -20.63 15.18 -8.13
N PHE A 17 -20.64 13.93 -7.72
CA PHE A 17 -20.01 13.51 -6.48
C PHE A 17 -18.53 13.80 -6.64
N ALA A 18 -18.08 14.95 -6.13
CA ALA A 18 -16.66 15.23 -5.97
C ALA A 18 -16.07 14.04 -5.21
N GLN A 19 -15.23 13.26 -5.89
CA GLN A 19 -14.68 12.05 -5.33
C GLN A 19 -13.75 12.46 -4.19
N ASN A 20 -14.19 12.25 -2.94
CA ASN A 20 -13.38 12.42 -1.74
C ASN A 20 -12.33 11.29 -1.66
N LYS A 21 -11.54 11.14 -2.72
CA LYS A 21 -10.63 10.04 -2.95
C LYS A 21 -9.37 10.55 -3.61
N MET A 22 -8.24 10.25 -3.02
CA MET A 22 -6.92 10.43 -3.62
C MET A 22 -6.34 9.04 -3.93
N ASN A 23 -5.59 8.91 -5.01
CA ASN A 23 -5.06 7.60 -5.40
C ASN A 23 -3.72 7.72 -6.15
N THR A 24 -3.00 6.59 -6.21
CA THR A 24 -1.83 6.43 -7.06
C THR A 24 -1.74 4.99 -7.59
N ARG A 25 -1.02 4.80 -8.69
CA ARG A 25 -0.59 3.48 -9.19
C ARG A 25 0.93 3.35 -9.23
N LYS A 26 1.63 4.35 -8.70
CA LYS A 26 3.09 4.44 -8.64
C LYS A 26 3.57 4.54 -7.20
N GLY A 27 2.87 3.90 -6.28
CA GLY A 27 3.32 3.75 -4.91
C GLY A 27 4.52 2.82 -4.87
N LYS A 28 5.36 3.03 -3.86
CA LYS A 28 6.59 2.27 -3.63
C LYS A 28 6.48 1.46 -2.35
N ILE A 29 6.88 0.20 -2.44
CA ILE A 29 7.12 -0.66 -1.28
C ILE A 29 8.52 -1.21 -1.38
N VAL A 30 9.27 -1.11 -0.30
CA VAL A 30 10.57 -1.76 -0.13
C VAL A 30 10.48 -2.68 1.05
N PHE A 31 10.96 -3.90 0.92
CA PHE A 31 11.18 -4.75 2.08
C PHE A 31 12.63 -5.18 2.21
N GLU A 32 13.04 -5.46 3.43
CA GLU A 32 14.39 -5.88 3.76
C GLU A 32 14.35 -7.01 4.80
N ALA A 33 15.01 -8.12 4.45
CA ALA A 33 15.18 -9.32 5.27
C ALA A 33 16.66 -9.66 5.49
N SER A 34 17.53 -8.66 5.38
CA SER A 34 18.98 -8.83 5.49
C SER A 34 19.42 -9.16 6.92
N ILE A 35 20.48 -9.96 7.05
CA ILE A 35 21.20 -10.17 8.29
C ILE A 35 22.61 -9.56 8.12
N PRO A 36 23.13 -8.83 9.11
CA PRO A 36 24.47 -8.28 9.04
C PRO A 36 25.52 -9.35 8.68
N SER A 37 26.48 -8.99 7.83
CA SER A 37 27.56 -9.84 7.32
C SER A 37 27.16 -10.88 6.26
N PHE A 38 25.89 -10.92 5.84
CA PHE A 38 25.43 -11.70 4.70
C PHE A 38 25.01 -10.80 3.53
N GLU A 39 24.64 -11.44 2.42
CA GLU A 39 24.17 -10.73 1.24
C GLU A 39 22.86 -9.96 1.53
N GLU A 40 22.74 -8.76 0.98
CA GLU A 40 21.57 -7.92 1.14
C GLU A 40 20.34 -8.58 0.49
N ILE A 41 19.31 -8.82 1.29
CA ILE A 41 18.02 -9.33 0.84
C ILE A 41 17.02 -8.20 0.90
N ARG A 42 16.94 -7.49 -0.21
CA ARG A 42 16.08 -6.32 -0.37
C ARG A 42 15.39 -6.37 -1.72
N ALA A 43 14.12 -6.00 -1.74
CA ALA A 43 13.37 -5.84 -2.98
C ALA A 43 12.52 -4.58 -2.98
N THR A 44 12.27 -4.05 -4.17
CA THR A 44 11.49 -2.84 -4.38
C THR A 44 10.39 -3.10 -5.41
N ASN A 45 9.18 -2.63 -5.11
CA ASN A 45 8.06 -2.56 -6.05
C ASN A 45 7.64 -1.09 -6.18
N GLU A 46 7.74 -0.52 -7.38
CA GLU A 46 7.40 0.89 -7.67
C GLU A 46 6.04 1.04 -8.40
N ASN A 47 5.26 -0.05 -8.46
CA ASN A 47 3.96 -0.08 -9.15
C ASN A 47 2.85 -0.55 -8.20
N VAL A 48 2.81 0.02 -7.01
CA VAL A 48 1.81 -0.28 -6.00
C VAL A 48 0.62 0.67 -6.16
N SER A 49 -0.58 0.11 -6.20
CA SER A 49 -1.79 0.92 -6.18
C SER A 49 -2.16 1.28 -4.74
N CYS A 50 -2.48 2.55 -4.50
CA CYS A 50 -2.97 3.02 -3.21
C CYS A 50 -4.17 3.94 -3.42
N VAL A 51 -5.15 3.85 -2.53
CA VAL A 51 -6.36 4.66 -2.47
C VAL A 51 -6.56 5.15 -1.05
N LEU A 52 -6.79 6.45 -0.89
CA LEU A 52 -7.14 7.11 0.36
C LEU A 52 -8.51 7.79 0.22
N LEU A 53 -9.44 7.48 1.11
CA LEU A 53 -10.71 8.19 1.24
C LEU A 53 -10.52 9.40 2.15
N THR A 54 -10.58 10.61 1.59
CA THR A 54 -10.21 11.84 2.31
C THR A 54 -11.21 12.29 3.37
N LYS A 55 -12.41 11.71 3.38
CA LYS A 55 -13.43 11.97 4.42
C LYS A 55 -13.24 11.12 5.67
N THR A 56 -12.84 9.87 5.50
CA THR A 56 -12.79 8.88 6.58
C THR A 56 -11.36 8.55 7.03
N GLY A 57 -10.36 8.83 6.17
CA GLY A 57 -8.99 8.38 6.40
C GLY A 57 -8.77 6.89 6.10
N GLU A 58 -9.79 6.22 5.50
CA GLU A 58 -9.62 4.84 5.03
C GLU A 58 -8.58 4.79 3.92
N ILE A 59 -7.64 3.87 4.06
CA ILE A 59 -6.55 3.66 3.10
C ILE A 59 -6.51 2.19 2.70
N SER A 60 -6.29 1.94 1.41
CA SER A 60 -6.06 0.60 0.90
C SER A 60 -4.94 0.59 -0.12
N SER A 61 -4.13 -0.47 -0.12
CA SER A 61 -3.09 -0.66 -1.13
C SER A 61 -3.06 -2.09 -1.64
N VAL A 62 -2.59 -2.23 -2.89
CA VAL A 62 -2.42 -3.52 -3.57
C VAL A 62 -1.06 -3.54 -4.25
N ALA A 63 -0.23 -4.51 -3.86
CA ALA A 63 1.05 -4.80 -4.47
C ALA A 63 0.99 -6.14 -5.22
N LEU A 64 1.30 -6.14 -6.52
CA LEU A 64 1.49 -7.38 -7.26
C LEU A 64 2.85 -7.98 -6.88
N ILE A 65 2.86 -9.24 -6.47
CA ILE A 65 4.06 -9.92 -5.98
C ILE A 65 5.14 -9.98 -7.07
N LYS A 66 4.77 -10.28 -8.29
CA LYS A 66 5.68 -10.34 -9.45
C LYS A 66 6.31 -8.99 -9.84
N ASN A 67 5.90 -7.89 -9.23
CA ASN A 67 6.48 -6.58 -9.49
C ASN A 67 7.64 -6.21 -8.53
N PHE A 68 7.90 -7.02 -7.53
CA PHE A 68 9.09 -6.85 -6.69
C PHE A 68 10.36 -7.18 -7.47
N ARG A 69 11.34 -6.27 -7.44
CA ARG A 69 12.62 -6.40 -8.12
C ARG A 69 13.74 -6.50 -7.11
N PHE A 70 14.58 -7.49 -7.31
CA PHE A 70 15.79 -7.75 -6.53
C PHE A 70 17.03 -7.37 -7.31
N LYS A 71 18.15 -7.18 -6.61
CA LYS A 71 19.44 -6.97 -7.22
C LYS A 71 19.89 -8.20 -8.03
N LEU A 72 19.57 -9.41 -7.57
CA LEU A 72 19.90 -10.67 -8.21
C LEU A 72 18.63 -11.36 -8.72
N SER A 73 18.61 -11.72 -9.99
CA SER A 73 17.46 -12.39 -10.62
C SER A 73 17.12 -13.74 -9.99
N LEU A 74 18.13 -14.47 -9.49
CA LEU A 74 17.89 -15.73 -8.79
C LEU A 74 17.13 -15.53 -7.46
N MET A 75 17.39 -14.44 -6.74
CA MET A 75 16.62 -14.11 -5.54
C MET A 75 15.18 -13.75 -5.90
N GLU A 76 14.97 -13.02 -7.00
CA GLU A 76 13.63 -12.69 -7.50
C GLU A 76 12.85 -13.94 -7.90
N GLU A 77 13.50 -14.89 -8.56
CA GLU A 77 12.91 -16.18 -8.93
C GLU A 77 12.49 -16.97 -7.67
N HIS A 78 13.41 -17.16 -6.72
CA HIS A 78 13.12 -17.87 -5.47
C HIS A 78 12.03 -17.17 -4.65
N PHE A 79 12.03 -15.84 -4.59
CA PHE A 79 10.98 -15.08 -3.94
C PHE A 79 9.61 -15.37 -4.55
N ASN A 80 9.51 -15.36 -5.88
CA ASN A 80 8.25 -15.59 -6.57
C ASN A 80 7.79 -17.06 -6.47
N THR A 81 8.70 -18.03 -6.59
CA THR A 81 8.33 -19.45 -6.70
C THR A 81 8.28 -20.16 -5.35
N ASN A 82 9.28 -19.94 -4.49
CA ASN A 82 9.46 -20.74 -3.28
C ASN A 82 8.87 -20.07 -2.02
N TYR A 83 8.90 -18.73 -1.95
CA TYR A 83 8.45 -18.01 -0.76
C TYR A 83 7.04 -17.46 -0.89
N MET A 84 6.75 -16.79 -2.00
CA MET A 84 5.47 -16.10 -2.19
C MET A 84 4.45 -16.91 -2.97
N GLU A 85 4.90 -17.96 -3.72
CA GLU A 85 4.02 -18.74 -4.60
C GLU A 85 3.14 -17.81 -5.45
N SER A 86 3.81 -16.87 -6.17
CA SER A 86 3.14 -15.72 -6.77
C SER A 86 2.15 -16.05 -7.90
N ASN A 87 2.11 -17.31 -8.36
CA ASN A 87 1.08 -17.79 -9.27
C ASN A 87 -0.26 -18.03 -8.54
N ASP A 88 -0.21 -18.54 -7.32
CA ASP A 88 -1.39 -18.86 -6.50
C ASP A 88 -1.80 -17.65 -5.65
N TYR A 89 -0.80 -16.90 -5.17
CA TYR A 89 -0.99 -15.68 -4.36
C TYR A 89 -0.40 -14.45 -5.07
N PRO A 90 -1.05 -13.94 -6.13
CA PRO A 90 -0.44 -12.93 -7.01
C PRO A 90 -0.29 -11.55 -6.39
N LYS A 91 -0.91 -11.29 -5.24
CA LYS A 91 -0.95 -9.96 -4.63
C LYS A 91 -0.85 -10.01 -3.11
N ALA A 92 -0.26 -8.96 -2.54
CA ALA A 92 -0.43 -8.57 -1.14
C ALA A 92 -1.38 -7.38 -1.07
N THR A 93 -2.23 -7.33 -0.04
CA THR A 93 -3.20 -6.25 0.14
C THR A 93 -3.13 -5.70 1.57
N PHE A 94 -3.29 -4.39 1.69
CA PHE A 94 -3.48 -3.73 2.97
C PHE A 94 -4.79 -2.95 2.94
N LYS A 95 -5.55 -3.02 4.03
CA LYS A 95 -6.76 -2.22 4.26
C LYS A 95 -6.72 -1.69 5.68
N GLY A 96 -6.89 -0.39 5.84
CA GLY A 96 -6.83 0.21 7.16
C GLY A 96 -7.36 1.62 7.16
N TYR A 97 -7.07 2.34 8.23
CA TYR A 97 -7.44 3.74 8.39
C TYR A 97 -6.35 4.50 9.15
N ILE A 98 -6.21 5.76 8.82
CA ILE A 98 -5.33 6.72 9.48
C ILE A 98 -6.15 7.40 10.57
N GLN A 99 -5.80 7.15 11.82
CA GLN A 99 -6.55 7.64 12.97
C GLN A 99 -6.47 9.17 13.09
N GLY A 100 -7.61 9.82 13.23
CA GLY A 100 -7.68 11.28 13.32
C GLY A 100 -7.31 12.01 12.03
N PHE A 101 -7.35 11.32 10.88
CA PHE A 101 -7.07 11.92 9.58
C PHE A 101 -7.95 13.13 9.31
N ASN A 102 -7.32 14.23 8.95
CA ASN A 102 -8.00 15.44 8.49
C ASN A 102 -7.09 16.16 7.51
N LEU A 103 -7.46 16.18 6.24
CA LEU A 103 -6.68 16.79 5.17
C LEU A 103 -6.40 18.28 5.38
N ASN A 104 -7.30 18.99 6.10
CA ASN A 104 -7.18 20.44 6.34
C ASN A 104 -6.06 20.79 7.31
N ILE A 105 -5.65 19.86 8.19
CA ILE A 105 -4.57 20.10 9.17
C ILE A 105 -3.19 19.63 8.66
N ILE A 106 -3.13 18.99 7.48
CA ILE A 106 -1.90 18.52 6.88
C ILE A 106 -1.37 19.60 5.95
N GLY A 107 -0.16 20.09 6.20
CA GLY A 107 0.57 21.08 5.41
C GLY A 107 1.83 20.48 4.77
N SER A 108 2.80 21.33 4.40
CA SER A 108 4.10 20.92 3.87
C SER A 108 5.03 20.29 4.90
N SER A 109 4.80 20.58 6.19
CA SER A 109 5.54 19.94 7.29
C SER A 109 4.97 18.55 7.56
N THR A 110 5.86 17.58 7.78
CA THR A 110 5.49 16.21 8.10
C THR A 110 4.73 16.13 9.41
N LYS A 111 3.57 15.46 9.39
CA LYS A 111 2.78 15.13 10.58
C LYS A 111 2.68 13.63 10.77
N LYS A 112 2.78 13.23 12.03
CA LYS A 112 2.63 11.84 12.46
C LYS A 112 1.17 11.54 12.78
N PHE A 113 0.70 10.36 12.34
CA PHE A 113 -0.61 9.77 12.62
C PHE A 113 -0.43 8.29 12.95
N GLU A 114 -1.40 7.69 13.61
CA GLU A 114 -1.45 6.24 13.78
C GLU A 114 -2.13 5.61 12.55
N LEU A 115 -1.53 4.55 12.03
CA LEU A 115 -2.07 3.73 10.94
C LEU A 115 -2.42 2.35 11.50
N ASN A 116 -3.70 2.00 11.43
CA ASN A 116 -4.22 0.73 11.88
C ASN A 116 -4.87 0.01 10.71
N GLY A 117 -4.62 -1.29 10.56
CA GLY A 117 -5.22 -2.03 9.46
C GLY A 117 -4.85 -3.49 9.46
N GLU A 118 -5.20 -4.15 8.37
CA GLU A 118 -4.97 -5.56 8.12
C GLU A 118 -4.12 -5.73 6.86
N LEU A 119 -3.06 -6.51 6.98
CA LEU A 119 -2.18 -6.90 5.89
C LEU A 119 -2.45 -8.35 5.54
N GLU A 120 -2.78 -8.59 4.28
CA GLU A 120 -2.95 -9.93 3.71
C GLU A 120 -1.77 -10.27 2.80
N ILE A 121 -1.10 -11.38 3.09
CA ILE A 121 -0.02 -11.99 2.30
C ILE A 121 -0.26 -13.49 2.24
N ARG A 122 -0.17 -14.12 1.06
CA ARG A 122 -0.40 -15.57 0.85
C ARG A 122 -1.72 -16.08 1.48
N GLY A 123 -2.80 -15.27 1.39
CA GLY A 123 -4.10 -15.61 1.96
C GLY A 123 -4.17 -15.57 3.49
N LYS A 124 -3.11 -15.15 4.17
CA LYS A 124 -3.08 -14.93 5.63
C LYS A 124 -3.21 -13.45 5.93
N THR A 125 -4.08 -13.11 6.87
CA THR A 125 -4.33 -11.73 7.29
C THR A 125 -3.80 -11.51 8.70
N LYS A 126 -3.06 -10.42 8.90
CA LYS A 126 -2.52 -10.01 10.20
C LYS A 126 -2.76 -8.53 10.45
N PRO A 127 -3.06 -8.14 11.69
CA PRO A 127 -3.19 -6.74 12.05
C PRO A 127 -1.83 -6.03 11.99
N ILE A 128 -1.84 -4.79 11.50
CA ILE A 128 -0.69 -3.88 11.51
C ILE A 128 -1.08 -2.63 12.28
N HIS A 129 -0.23 -2.25 13.23
CA HIS A 129 -0.30 -0.99 13.96
C HIS A 129 1.05 -0.30 13.82
N THR A 130 1.07 0.87 13.22
CA THR A 130 2.30 1.62 13.01
C THR A 130 2.03 3.11 12.92
N ASP A 131 3.10 3.90 12.86
CA ASP A 131 3.04 5.32 12.57
C ASP A 131 3.02 5.55 11.05
N ALA A 132 2.18 6.48 10.60
CA ALA A 132 2.20 7.03 9.26
C ALA A 132 2.61 8.51 9.31
N PHE A 133 3.49 8.90 8.42
CA PHE A 133 3.98 10.27 8.28
C PHE A 133 3.42 10.88 7.00
N LEU A 134 2.65 11.96 7.16
CA LEU A 134 1.92 12.61 6.08
C LEU A 134 2.37 14.04 5.90
N ARG A 135 2.53 14.48 4.64
CA ARG A 135 2.73 15.88 4.26
C ARG A 135 2.19 16.17 2.87
N LYS A 136 1.84 17.42 2.61
CA LYS A 136 1.50 17.89 1.27
C LYS A 136 2.78 18.19 0.50
N ILE A 137 2.82 17.71 -0.75
CA ILE A 137 3.83 18.05 -1.74
C ILE A 137 3.07 18.52 -2.97
N GLU A 138 3.08 19.84 -3.21
CA GLU A 138 2.27 20.46 -4.27
C GLU A 138 0.78 20.07 -4.13
N ASP A 139 0.19 19.48 -5.16
CA ASP A 139 -1.19 19.00 -5.18
C ASP A 139 -1.37 17.55 -4.70
N CYS A 140 -0.29 16.92 -4.22
CA CYS A 140 -0.27 15.55 -3.78
C CYS A 140 -0.16 15.45 -2.26
N LEU A 141 -0.59 14.32 -1.72
CA LEU A 141 -0.35 13.92 -0.34
C LEU A 141 0.65 12.75 -0.32
N GLU A 142 1.79 12.98 0.31
CA GLU A 142 2.76 11.92 0.60
C GLU A 142 2.37 11.20 1.90
N ILE A 143 2.40 9.87 1.86
CA ILE A 143 2.11 8.98 2.98
C ILE A 143 3.25 7.99 3.08
N ILE A 144 4.00 8.06 4.18
CA ILE A 144 5.11 7.14 4.47
C ILE A 144 4.78 6.36 5.72
N ALA A 145 5.03 5.03 5.68
CA ALA A 145 4.96 4.19 6.87
C ALA A 145 6.06 3.13 6.82
N GLU A 146 6.56 2.76 8.01
CA GLU A 146 7.50 1.67 8.18
C GLU A 146 7.01 0.76 9.30
N PHE A 147 7.04 -0.55 9.06
CA PHE A 147 6.63 -1.56 10.03
C PHE A 147 7.41 -2.84 9.83
N LYS A 148 7.30 -3.75 10.80
CA LYS A 148 7.92 -5.07 10.73
C LYS A 148 6.86 -6.15 10.70
N ILE A 149 7.14 -7.20 9.93
CA ILE A 149 6.35 -8.42 9.89
C ILE A 149 7.25 -9.62 10.17
N ASN A 150 6.65 -10.70 10.66
CA ASN A 150 7.34 -11.97 10.78
C ASN A 150 6.87 -12.92 9.67
N THR A 151 7.81 -13.59 8.99
CA THR A 151 7.49 -14.51 7.89
C THR A 151 6.61 -15.68 8.34
N ASP A 152 6.78 -16.15 9.57
CA ASP A 152 5.99 -17.25 10.14
C ASP A 152 4.50 -16.88 10.28
N ASP A 153 4.17 -15.59 10.44
CA ASP A 153 2.78 -15.11 10.50
C ASP A 153 2.01 -15.32 9.19
N PHE A 154 2.72 -15.48 8.09
CA PHE A 154 2.17 -15.63 6.74
C PHE A 154 2.49 -17.00 6.11
N ASP A 155 2.89 -17.98 6.94
CA ASP A 155 3.31 -19.31 6.49
C ASP A 155 4.42 -19.28 5.41
N ILE A 156 5.30 -18.26 5.45
CA ILE A 156 6.46 -18.15 4.58
C ILE A 156 7.61 -18.93 5.23
N VAL A 157 7.85 -20.14 4.74
CA VAL A 157 8.88 -21.04 5.31
C VAL A 157 10.25 -20.69 4.75
N ILE A 158 11.20 -20.34 5.62
CA ILE A 158 12.61 -20.19 5.27
C ILE A 158 13.30 -21.52 5.57
N PRO A 159 13.91 -22.19 4.55
CA PRO A 159 14.60 -23.45 4.76
C PRO A 159 15.72 -23.35 5.81
N GLU A 160 15.86 -24.39 6.66
CA GLU A 160 16.83 -24.39 7.76
C GLU A 160 18.27 -24.12 7.32
N ILE A 161 18.66 -24.59 6.14
CA ILE A 161 20.00 -24.43 5.61
C ILE A 161 20.37 -22.93 5.35
N ILE A 162 19.40 -22.07 5.22
CA ILE A 162 19.60 -20.63 4.96
C ILE A 162 18.98 -19.72 6.02
N ASN A 163 18.34 -20.27 7.05
CA ASN A 163 17.66 -19.46 8.06
C ASN A 163 18.61 -18.57 8.87
N SER A 164 19.91 -18.92 8.93
CA SER A 164 20.96 -18.07 9.51
C SER A 164 21.37 -16.89 8.61
N LYS A 165 20.91 -16.85 7.35
CA LYS A 165 21.27 -15.84 6.36
C LYS A 165 20.11 -14.91 5.99
N ILE A 166 18.88 -15.27 6.37
CA ILE A 166 17.65 -14.54 6.07
C ILE A 166 16.91 -14.21 7.35
N SER A 167 16.59 -12.96 7.58
CA SER A 167 15.80 -12.57 8.75
C SER A 167 14.34 -12.96 8.57
N LYS A 168 13.78 -13.63 9.59
CA LYS A 168 12.32 -13.84 9.69
C LYS A 168 11.57 -12.54 9.96
N ASN A 169 12.22 -11.58 10.63
CA ASN A 169 11.66 -10.25 10.85
C ASN A 169 12.02 -9.36 9.67
N VAL A 170 11.03 -9.06 8.87
CA VAL A 170 11.17 -8.27 7.63
C VAL A 170 10.71 -6.86 7.90
N THR A 171 11.58 -5.88 7.63
CA THR A 171 11.21 -4.47 7.65
C THR A 171 10.55 -4.10 6.33
N VAL A 172 9.39 -3.48 6.39
CA VAL A 172 8.62 -3.01 5.22
C VAL A 172 8.50 -1.50 5.28
N TYR A 173 8.99 -0.83 4.26
CA TYR A 173 8.83 0.60 4.04
C TYR A 173 7.84 0.85 2.91
N THR A 174 6.92 1.77 3.12
CA THR A 174 5.91 2.16 2.12
C THR A 174 5.94 3.66 1.89
N GLU A 175 5.79 4.06 0.63
CA GLU A 175 5.74 5.46 0.21
C GLU A 175 4.67 5.61 -0.88
N PHE A 176 3.67 6.43 -0.62
CA PHE A 176 2.58 6.70 -1.54
C PHE A 176 2.45 8.19 -1.77
N LEU A 177 2.55 8.62 -3.01
CA LEU A 177 2.21 9.97 -3.44
C LEU A 177 0.84 9.91 -4.13
N VAL A 178 -0.21 10.26 -3.38
CA VAL A 178 -1.60 10.17 -3.86
C VAL A 178 -2.13 11.54 -4.31
N LYS A 179 -2.96 11.53 -5.37
CA LYS A 179 -3.60 12.72 -5.94
C LYS A 179 -5.08 12.46 -6.21
#